data_ac8ec4925f38f930b7fd2bc7fcd647c0
#
_entry.id   ac8ec4925f38f930b7fd2bc7fcd647c0
#
_cell.length_a   1.000
_cell.length_b   1.000
_cell.length_c   1.000
_cell.angle_alpha   90.00
_cell.angle_beta   90.00
_cell.angle_gamma   90.00
#
_symmetry.space_group_name_H-M   'P 1'
#
loop_
_entity.id
_entity.type
_entity.pdbx_description
1 polymer ?
#
loop_
_entity_poly.entity_id
_entity_poly.type
_entity_poly.pdbx_seq_one_letter_code
_entity_poly.pdbx_strand_id
1 'polypeptide(L)'
;MNDKIRVRFAPSPTGELHLGNVRTAIFNWLFAKKNNGVFILRIEDTDRNRYVETAVETITNSLQWMGLNWDEGPDIGGEYGPYNQSERLNLYNSIAEKLLSTNMAYKCYCTTERLQKLRETQTKNKQQIGYDGYCRNTSANPESNLENSKFVLRFRVPQSGITSLTDSIHGTKTFPNKLIDDFILIKTDGYPTYHFANVIDDHYMEISHVLRADEWLSSTPKHLLIYESLSLIHI
;
A
#
# COMPACT_ATOMS: atom_id res chain seq x y z
N MET A 1 16.28 0.80 -17.89
CA MET A 1 14.88 1.17 -17.50
C MET A 1 14.07 1.22 -18.76
N ASN A 2 12.86 0.70 -18.71
CA ASN A 2 11.96 0.76 -19.85
C ASN A 2 11.52 2.24 -19.99
N ASP A 3 11.84 2.90 -21.11
CA ASP A 3 11.47 4.32 -21.33
C ASP A 3 9.96 4.53 -21.52
N LYS A 4 9.19 3.44 -21.46
CA LYS A 4 7.76 3.45 -21.69
C LYS A 4 7.00 3.92 -20.46
N ILE A 5 6.16 4.95 -20.60
CA ILE A 5 5.25 5.41 -19.53
C ILE A 5 4.30 4.28 -19.15
N ARG A 6 4.24 3.96 -17.86
CA ARG A 6 3.35 2.96 -17.28
C ARG A 6 2.63 3.57 -16.08
N VAL A 7 1.32 3.56 -16.13
CA VAL A 7 0.45 4.07 -15.06
C VAL A 7 -0.64 3.07 -14.75
N ARG A 8 -1.26 3.19 -13.58
CA ARG A 8 -2.29 2.26 -13.15
C ARG A 8 -3.49 2.95 -12.53
N PHE A 9 -4.66 2.41 -12.80
CA PHE A 9 -5.84 2.57 -11.95
C PHE A 9 -5.95 1.31 -11.07
N ALA A 10 -6.02 1.52 -9.76
CA ALA A 10 -5.91 0.44 -8.78
C ALA A 10 -7.06 0.49 -7.76
N PRO A 11 -8.29 0.17 -8.20
CA PRO A 11 -9.46 0.22 -7.33
C PRO A 11 -9.52 -0.97 -6.36
N SER A 12 -10.00 -0.71 -5.14
CA SER A 12 -10.39 -1.77 -4.21
C SER A 12 -11.85 -2.18 -4.49
N PRO A 13 -12.16 -3.48 -4.61
CA PRO A 13 -13.51 -3.97 -4.91
C PRO A 13 -14.38 -3.99 -3.63
N THR A 14 -14.63 -2.82 -3.06
CA THR A 14 -15.40 -2.63 -1.82
C THR A 14 -16.79 -2.05 -2.06
N GLY A 15 -17.23 -1.98 -3.30
CA GLY A 15 -18.51 -1.42 -3.74
C GLY A 15 -18.43 -0.81 -5.12
N GLU A 16 -19.40 0.03 -5.44
CA GLU A 16 -19.48 0.71 -6.73
C GLU A 16 -18.42 1.82 -6.88
N LEU A 17 -18.05 2.11 -8.13
CA LEU A 17 -17.18 3.24 -8.44
C LEU A 17 -17.93 4.56 -8.17
N HIS A 18 -17.34 5.42 -7.36
CA HIS A 18 -17.81 6.79 -7.24
C HIS A 18 -17.05 7.73 -8.19
N LEU A 19 -17.58 8.94 -8.41
CA LEU A 19 -17.02 9.92 -9.35
C LEU A 19 -15.53 10.21 -9.13
N GLY A 20 -15.05 10.20 -7.88
CA GLY A 20 -13.63 10.39 -7.57
C GLY A 20 -12.73 9.28 -8.12
N ASN A 21 -13.18 8.02 -8.06
CA ASN A 21 -12.45 6.89 -8.66
C ASN A 21 -12.40 7.02 -10.17
N VAL A 22 -13.54 7.34 -10.80
CA VAL A 22 -13.65 7.55 -12.24
C VAL A 22 -12.72 8.66 -12.71
N ARG A 23 -12.70 9.80 -12.01
CA ARG A 23 -11.77 10.90 -12.29
C ARG A 23 -10.32 10.42 -12.30
N THR A 24 -9.91 9.65 -11.30
CA THR A 24 -8.55 9.11 -11.21
C THR A 24 -8.25 8.16 -12.38
N ALA A 25 -9.20 7.30 -12.75
CA ALA A 25 -9.07 6.41 -13.91
C ALA A 25 -8.87 7.22 -15.20
N ILE A 26 -9.69 8.25 -15.44
CA ILE A 26 -9.60 9.12 -16.62
C ILE A 26 -8.22 9.79 -16.71
N PHE A 27 -7.71 10.37 -15.62
CA PHE A 27 -6.39 11.01 -15.64
C PHE A 27 -5.26 10.03 -15.97
N ASN A 28 -5.26 8.83 -15.38
CA ASN A 28 -4.28 7.80 -15.69
C ASN A 28 -4.37 7.37 -17.16
N TRP A 29 -5.59 7.12 -17.66
CA TRP A 29 -5.84 6.71 -19.03
C TRP A 29 -5.37 7.79 -20.03
N LEU A 30 -5.76 9.06 -19.83
CA LEU A 30 -5.34 10.18 -20.66
C LEU A 30 -3.82 10.37 -20.67
N PHE A 31 -3.20 10.23 -19.51
CA PHE A 31 -1.75 10.35 -19.38
C PHE A 31 -1.02 9.24 -20.15
N ALA A 32 -1.49 7.99 -20.03
CA ALA A 32 -0.96 6.88 -20.82
C ALA A 32 -1.14 7.13 -22.32
N LYS A 33 -2.35 7.47 -22.78
CA LYS A 33 -2.64 7.69 -24.19
C LYS A 33 -1.84 8.84 -24.78
N LYS A 34 -1.70 9.97 -24.06
CA LYS A 34 -0.91 11.12 -24.52
C LYS A 34 0.57 10.78 -24.72
N ASN A 35 1.11 9.85 -23.95
CA ASN A 35 2.54 9.51 -23.96
C ASN A 35 2.82 8.17 -24.67
N ASN A 36 1.87 7.59 -25.40
CA ASN A 36 1.97 6.25 -25.99
C ASN A 36 2.42 5.18 -24.97
N GLY A 37 1.97 5.35 -23.71
CA GLY A 37 2.28 4.50 -22.57
C GLY A 37 1.31 3.34 -22.39
N VAL A 38 1.37 2.73 -21.22
CA VAL A 38 0.54 1.58 -20.79
C VAL A 38 -0.37 2.02 -19.67
N PHE A 39 -1.66 1.75 -19.79
CA PHE A 39 -2.65 1.91 -18.74
C PHE A 39 -3.02 0.54 -18.17
N ILE A 40 -2.76 0.34 -16.89
CA ILE A 40 -2.92 -0.93 -16.18
C ILE A 40 -4.15 -0.85 -15.27
N LEU A 41 -4.99 -1.89 -15.29
CA LEU A 41 -6.01 -2.11 -14.28
C LEU A 41 -5.48 -3.13 -13.26
N ARG A 42 -5.34 -2.73 -11.99
CA ARG A 42 -4.95 -3.60 -10.88
C ARG A 42 -6.05 -3.63 -9.82
N ILE A 43 -6.51 -4.81 -9.43
CA ILE A 43 -7.55 -4.97 -8.40
C ILE A 43 -6.89 -5.13 -7.03
N GLU A 44 -7.17 -4.19 -6.11
CA GLU A 44 -6.62 -4.20 -4.75
C GLU A 44 -7.62 -4.87 -3.79
N ASP A 45 -7.69 -6.19 -3.84
CA ASP A 45 -8.64 -7.06 -3.15
C ASP A 45 -8.10 -7.70 -1.85
N THR A 46 -7.10 -7.07 -1.24
CA THR A 46 -6.47 -7.55 0.01
C THR A 46 -7.32 -7.30 1.26
N ASP A 47 -8.35 -6.44 1.19
CA ASP A 47 -9.30 -6.24 2.28
C ASP A 47 -10.49 -7.19 2.16
N ARG A 48 -10.29 -8.41 2.67
CA ARG A 48 -11.29 -9.49 2.58
C ARG A 48 -12.56 -9.21 3.36
N ASN A 49 -12.51 -8.33 4.36
CA ASN A 49 -13.69 -7.97 5.18
C ASN A 49 -14.66 -7.05 4.44
N ARG A 50 -14.15 -6.26 3.48
CA ARG A 50 -14.95 -5.33 2.67
C ARG A 50 -15.09 -5.77 1.22
N TYR A 51 -14.59 -6.94 0.88
CA TYR A 51 -14.67 -7.47 -0.47
C TYR A 51 -16.12 -7.71 -0.89
N VAL A 52 -16.51 -7.21 -2.06
CA VAL A 52 -17.82 -7.42 -2.69
C VAL A 52 -17.59 -8.17 -4.00
N GLU A 53 -18.16 -9.37 -4.11
CA GLU A 53 -17.90 -10.29 -5.22
C GLU A 53 -18.23 -9.69 -6.59
N THR A 54 -19.33 -8.92 -6.68
CA THR A 54 -19.77 -8.27 -7.94
C THR A 54 -19.03 -6.98 -8.25
N ALA A 55 -18.23 -6.45 -7.31
CA ALA A 55 -17.60 -5.13 -7.50
C ALA A 55 -16.57 -5.11 -8.62
N VAL A 56 -15.82 -6.21 -8.81
CA VAL A 56 -14.82 -6.29 -9.90
C VAL A 56 -15.51 -6.19 -11.25
N GLU A 57 -16.58 -6.96 -11.46
CA GLU A 57 -17.37 -6.90 -12.69
C GLU A 57 -17.99 -5.52 -12.90
N THR A 58 -18.55 -4.91 -11.86
CA THR A 58 -19.10 -3.56 -11.92
C THR A 58 -18.03 -2.53 -12.31
N ILE A 59 -16.82 -2.63 -11.75
CA ILE A 59 -15.68 -1.76 -12.07
C ILE A 59 -15.30 -1.90 -13.53
N THR A 60 -15.08 -3.12 -14.01
CA THR A 60 -14.66 -3.38 -15.39
C THR A 60 -15.71 -2.93 -16.40
N ASN A 61 -16.98 -3.28 -16.18
CA ASN A 61 -18.10 -2.87 -17.04
C ASN A 61 -18.25 -1.33 -17.09
N SER A 62 -18.10 -0.66 -15.95
CA SER A 62 -18.18 0.81 -15.90
C SER A 62 -17.06 1.48 -16.69
N LEU A 63 -15.82 0.98 -16.55
CA LEU A 63 -14.66 1.50 -17.30
C LEU A 63 -14.83 1.27 -18.82
N GLN A 64 -15.25 0.08 -19.21
CA GLN A 64 -15.50 -0.26 -20.62
C GLN A 64 -16.61 0.59 -21.23
N TRP A 65 -17.73 0.78 -20.49
CA TRP A 65 -18.82 1.66 -20.91
C TRP A 65 -18.36 3.10 -21.15
N MET A 66 -17.40 3.59 -20.36
CA MET A 66 -16.80 4.91 -20.53
C MET A 66 -15.71 4.95 -21.62
N GLY A 67 -15.37 3.82 -22.26
CA GLY A 67 -14.28 3.74 -23.24
C GLY A 67 -12.87 3.79 -22.64
N LEU A 68 -12.73 3.59 -21.33
CA LEU A 68 -11.45 3.59 -20.61
C LEU A 68 -10.82 2.18 -20.64
N ASN A 69 -10.49 1.71 -21.85
CA ASN A 69 -9.86 0.40 -22.02
C ASN A 69 -8.41 0.41 -21.50
N TRP A 70 -8.05 -0.64 -20.78
CA TRP A 70 -6.70 -0.88 -20.23
C TRP A 70 -5.88 -1.78 -21.17
N ASP A 71 -4.57 -1.67 -21.05
CA ASP A 71 -3.61 -2.42 -21.88
C ASP A 71 -3.12 -3.70 -21.17
N GLU A 72 -3.20 -3.75 -19.83
CA GLU A 72 -2.90 -4.90 -18.97
C GLU A 72 -3.90 -4.95 -17.81
N GLY A 73 -4.33 -6.14 -17.40
CA GLY A 73 -5.31 -6.29 -16.32
C GLY A 73 -5.74 -7.73 -16.06
N PRO A 74 -6.65 -7.96 -15.10
CA PRO A 74 -7.04 -9.30 -14.66
C PRO A 74 -7.63 -10.18 -15.75
N ASP A 75 -8.37 -9.58 -16.68
CA ASP A 75 -9.12 -10.24 -17.75
C ASP A 75 -8.30 -10.43 -19.03
N ILE A 76 -7.42 -9.49 -19.34
CA ILE A 76 -6.61 -9.53 -20.56
C ILE A 76 -5.17 -10.00 -20.32
N GLY A 77 -4.75 -10.12 -19.07
CA GLY A 77 -3.38 -10.48 -18.70
C GLY A 77 -2.37 -9.38 -18.98
N GLY A 78 -1.11 -9.80 -19.17
CA GLY A 78 0.04 -8.94 -19.44
C GLY A 78 1.32 -9.53 -18.87
N GLU A 79 2.45 -8.85 -19.09
CA GLU A 79 3.78 -9.34 -18.74
C GLU A 79 4.03 -9.43 -17.22
N TYR A 80 3.37 -8.55 -16.45
CA TYR A 80 3.63 -8.36 -15.01
C TYR A 80 2.53 -8.94 -14.11
N GLY A 81 1.67 -9.81 -14.66
CA GLY A 81 0.60 -10.45 -13.89
C GLY A 81 1.09 -11.32 -12.73
N PRO A 82 0.15 -11.78 -11.88
CA PRO A 82 -1.29 -11.50 -11.89
C PRO A 82 -1.62 -10.07 -11.45
N TYR A 83 -2.81 -9.57 -11.85
CA TYR A 83 -3.26 -8.19 -11.59
C TYR A 83 -4.30 -8.09 -10.47
N ASN A 84 -4.65 -9.19 -9.83
CA ASN A 84 -5.36 -9.23 -8.56
C ASN A 84 -4.32 -9.35 -7.42
N GLN A 85 -4.40 -8.51 -6.42
CA GLN A 85 -3.43 -8.54 -5.31
C GLN A 85 -3.52 -9.82 -4.48
N SER A 86 -4.71 -10.40 -4.33
CA SER A 86 -4.91 -11.66 -3.62
C SER A 86 -4.14 -12.85 -4.24
N GLU A 87 -3.81 -12.79 -5.52
CA GLU A 87 -3.05 -13.82 -6.24
C GLU A 87 -1.53 -13.65 -6.08
N ARG A 88 -1.07 -12.55 -5.45
CA ARG A 88 0.35 -12.18 -5.30
C ARG A 88 0.89 -12.41 -3.87
N LEU A 89 0.18 -13.12 -3.01
CA LEU A 89 0.54 -13.28 -1.59
C LEU A 89 1.94 -13.85 -1.39
N ASN A 90 2.38 -14.78 -2.23
CA ASN A 90 3.74 -15.36 -2.14
C ASN A 90 4.82 -14.28 -2.34
N LEU A 91 4.61 -13.35 -3.27
CA LEU A 91 5.52 -12.22 -3.48
C LEU A 91 5.59 -11.33 -2.24
N TYR A 92 4.44 -10.92 -1.70
CA TYR A 92 4.41 -10.07 -0.50
C TYR A 92 5.07 -10.74 0.70
N ASN A 93 4.82 -12.03 0.91
CA ASN A 93 5.43 -12.78 2.00
C ASN A 93 6.95 -12.86 1.85
N SER A 94 7.50 -13.13 0.67
CA SER A 94 8.94 -13.16 0.44
C SER A 94 9.62 -11.81 0.72
N ILE A 95 8.97 -10.71 0.32
CA ILE A 95 9.47 -9.36 0.60
C ILE A 95 9.35 -9.01 2.10
N ALA A 96 8.27 -9.44 2.75
CA ALA A 96 8.09 -9.27 4.19
C ALA A 96 9.18 -10.00 4.99
N GLU A 97 9.54 -11.23 4.60
CA GLU A 97 10.64 -11.99 5.19
C GLU A 97 11.99 -11.28 4.99
N LYS A 98 12.23 -10.70 3.83
CA LYS A 98 13.42 -9.88 3.58
C LYS A 98 13.50 -8.69 4.54
N LEU A 99 12.38 -7.96 4.76
CA LEU A 99 12.33 -6.85 5.71
C LEU A 99 12.54 -7.31 7.16
N LEU A 100 12.04 -8.50 7.53
CA LEU A 100 12.30 -9.10 8.84
C LEU A 100 13.78 -9.44 9.02
N SER A 101 14.40 -10.11 8.04
CA SER A 101 15.80 -10.53 8.11
C SER A 101 16.77 -9.36 8.17
N THR A 102 16.42 -8.22 7.55
CA THR A 102 17.21 -6.98 7.59
C THR A 102 16.85 -6.07 8.78
N ASN A 103 16.00 -6.52 9.70
CA ASN A 103 15.53 -5.75 10.85
C ASN A 103 14.81 -4.45 10.50
N MET A 104 14.30 -4.34 9.28
CA MET A 104 13.45 -3.23 8.81
C MET A 104 11.97 -3.43 9.17
N ALA A 105 11.62 -4.63 9.61
CA ALA A 105 10.30 -4.95 10.15
C ALA A 105 10.42 -5.81 11.41
N TYR A 106 9.32 -5.92 12.15
CA TYR A 106 9.25 -6.76 13.35
C TYR A 106 7.83 -7.28 13.59
N LYS A 107 7.72 -8.38 14.30
CA LYS A 107 6.46 -8.98 14.72
C LYS A 107 5.86 -8.21 15.88
N CYS A 108 4.60 -7.85 15.78
CA CYS A 108 3.85 -7.16 16.84
C CYS A 108 2.69 -8.03 17.30
N TYR A 109 2.67 -8.34 18.57
CA TYR A 109 1.69 -9.23 19.22
C TYR A 109 0.66 -8.45 20.07
N CYS A 110 0.59 -7.12 19.93
CA CYS A 110 -0.38 -6.31 20.65
C CYS A 110 -1.81 -6.74 20.33
N THR A 111 -2.60 -6.97 21.38
CA THR A 111 -4.03 -7.29 21.23
C THR A 111 -4.84 -6.07 20.79
N THR A 112 -6.02 -6.31 20.25
CA THR A 112 -6.96 -5.26 19.84
C THR A 112 -7.35 -4.38 21.02
N GLU A 113 -7.59 -4.99 22.20
CA GLU A 113 -7.99 -4.33 23.44
C GLU A 113 -6.88 -3.37 23.92
N ARG A 114 -5.60 -3.80 23.87
CA ARG A 114 -4.46 -2.96 24.21
C ARG A 114 -4.38 -1.74 23.28
N LEU A 115 -4.50 -1.97 21.98
CA LEU A 115 -4.43 -0.90 20.98
C LEU A 115 -5.60 0.07 21.10
N GLN A 116 -6.78 -0.41 21.45
CA GLN A 116 -7.94 0.43 21.71
C GLN A 116 -7.73 1.32 22.94
N LYS A 117 -7.30 0.75 24.08
CA LYS A 117 -6.96 1.51 25.29
C LYS A 117 -5.89 2.58 25.03
N LEU A 118 -4.88 2.25 24.23
CA LEU A 118 -3.86 3.21 23.81
C LEU A 118 -4.49 4.41 23.08
N ARG A 119 -5.35 4.17 22.08
CA ARG A 119 -6.04 5.21 21.33
C ARG A 119 -6.92 6.09 22.20
N GLU A 120 -7.69 5.48 23.10
CA GLU A 120 -8.54 6.19 24.06
C GLU A 120 -7.71 7.12 24.95
N THR A 121 -6.57 6.62 25.46
CA THR A 121 -5.64 7.41 26.28
C THR A 121 -5.04 8.57 25.50
N GLN A 122 -4.57 8.32 24.27
CA GLN A 122 -4.01 9.36 23.40
C GLN A 122 -5.05 10.43 23.08
N THR A 123 -6.29 10.03 22.77
CA THR A 123 -7.40 10.95 22.50
C THR A 123 -7.71 11.81 23.74
N LYS A 124 -7.82 11.19 24.94
CA LYS A 124 -8.07 11.90 26.20
C LYS A 124 -6.99 12.93 26.50
N ASN A 125 -5.74 12.59 26.20
CA ASN A 125 -4.58 13.45 26.46
C ASN A 125 -4.29 14.42 25.29
N LYS A 126 -5.12 14.47 24.24
CA LYS A 126 -4.90 15.29 23.03
C LYS A 126 -3.54 15.03 22.37
N GLN A 127 -3.06 13.80 22.43
CA GLN A 127 -1.82 13.36 21.81
C GLN A 127 -2.11 12.89 20.37
N GLN A 128 -1.05 12.82 19.56
CA GLN A 128 -1.15 12.19 18.24
C GLN A 128 -1.55 10.72 18.38
N ILE A 129 -2.60 10.31 17.66
CA ILE A 129 -3.05 8.92 17.64
C ILE A 129 -2.10 8.12 16.77
N GLY A 130 -1.53 7.04 17.33
CA GLY A 130 -0.61 6.16 16.61
C GLY A 130 -0.15 5.00 17.46
N TYR A 131 0.60 4.09 16.87
CA TYR A 131 1.21 2.97 17.59
C TYR A 131 2.42 3.46 18.41
N ASP A 132 2.51 3.02 19.64
CA ASP A 132 3.52 3.47 20.64
C ASP A 132 4.87 2.72 20.56
N GLY A 133 5.05 1.82 19.61
CA GLY A 133 6.29 1.06 19.45
C GLY A 133 6.51 -0.04 20.50
N TYR A 134 5.50 -0.43 21.26
CA TYR A 134 5.63 -1.38 22.38
C TYR A 134 6.41 -2.65 22.04
N CYS A 135 6.11 -3.31 20.89
CA CYS A 135 6.82 -4.52 20.47
C CYS A 135 8.12 -4.23 19.73
N ARG A 136 8.45 -2.96 19.46
CA ARG A 136 9.62 -2.59 18.64
C ARG A 136 10.96 -2.99 19.26
N ASN A 137 11.10 -2.86 20.57
CA ASN A 137 12.35 -3.06 21.31
C ASN A 137 12.32 -4.28 22.22
N THR A 138 11.21 -4.98 22.29
CA THR A 138 11.08 -6.19 23.08
C THR A 138 11.56 -7.40 22.29
N SER A 139 12.80 -7.82 22.53
CA SER A 139 13.33 -9.12 22.08
C SER A 139 12.60 -10.28 22.78
N ALA A 140 11.86 -10.00 23.81
CA ALA A 140 11.06 -10.95 24.58
C ALA A 140 9.63 -10.46 24.63
N ASN A 141 8.78 -11.05 23.80
CA ASN A 141 7.35 -10.99 24.03
C ASN A 141 7.06 -11.84 25.27
N PRO A 142 6.46 -11.30 26.35
CA PRO A 142 6.05 -12.11 27.51
C PRO A 142 5.07 -13.23 27.15
N GLU A 143 4.41 -13.11 25.99
CA GLU A 143 3.49 -14.10 25.43
C GLU A 143 4.15 -15.01 24.39
N SER A 144 5.47 -14.90 24.14
CA SER A 144 6.20 -15.65 23.12
C SER A 144 6.36 -17.15 23.38
N ASN A 145 5.80 -17.66 24.46
CA ASN A 145 5.75 -19.11 24.73
C ASN A 145 4.65 -19.84 23.92
N LEU A 146 3.94 -19.14 23.04
CA LEU A 146 2.94 -19.73 22.15
C LEU A 146 3.46 -19.74 20.72
N GLU A 147 3.98 -20.88 20.27
CA GLU A 147 4.36 -21.12 18.86
C GLU A 147 3.26 -20.80 17.84
N ASN A 148 2.04 -20.52 18.31
CA ASN A 148 0.84 -20.20 17.52
C ASN A 148 0.23 -18.82 17.79
N SER A 149 0.94 -17.88 18.42
CA SER A 149 0.36 -16.56 18.67
C SER A 149 0.23 -15.75 17.39
N LYS A 150 -0.99 -15.24 17.12
CA LYS A 150 -1.25 -14.34 15.98
C LYS A 150 -0.46 -13.05 16.14
N PHE A 151 0.19 -12.61 15.09
CA PHE A 151 0.92 -11.35 15.05
C PHE A 151 0.59 -10.56 13.78
N VAL A 152 0.89 -9.27 13.80
CA VAL A 152 1.00 -8.45 12.60
C VAL A 152 2.47 -8.12 12.36
N LEU A 153 2.85 -7.93 11.11
CA LEU A 153 4.18 -7.42 10.77
C LEU A 153 4.12 -5.90 10.69
N ARG A 154 4.99 -5.20 11.44
CA ARG A 154 5.11 -3.75 11.37
C ARG A 154 6.41 -3.30 10.75
N PHE A 155 6.35 -2.22 9.99
CA PHE A 155 7.53 -1.52 9.49
C PHE A 155 8.22 -0.77 10.63
N ARG A 156 9.54 -0.78 10.65
CA ARG A 156 10.38 -0.08 11.63
C ARG A 156 10.74 1.30 11.09
N VAL A 157 9.88 2.29 11.33
CA VAL A 157 10.10 3.67 10.88
C VAL A 157 11.33 4.27 11.58
N PRO A 158 12.24 4.97 10.87
CA PRO A 158 13.33 5.71 11.50
C PRO A 158 12.81 6.74 12.51
N GLN A 159 13.35 6.74 13.74
CA GLN A 159 12.86 7.62 14.82
C GLN A 159 13.29 9.09 14.66
N SER A 160 14.24 9.36 13.79
CA SER A 160 14.78 10.69 13.53
C SER A 160 14.89 10.93 12.01
N GLY A 161 15.18 12.16 11.62
CA GLY A 161 15.30 12.56 10.22
C GLY A 161 13.98 12.96 9.59
N ILE A 162 14.03 13.16 8.29
CA ILE A 162 12.90 13.57 7.45
C ILE A 162 12.85 12.69 6.20
N THR A 163 11.65 12.36 5.75
CA THR A 163 11.41 11.76 4.44
C THR A 163 10.93 12.87 3.50
N SER A 164 11.54 12.98 2.33
CA SER A 164 11.25 14.04 1.36
C SER A 164 10.81 13.44 0.03
N LEU A 165 9.89 14.13 -0.61
CA LEU A 165 9.34 13.81 -1.93
C LEU A 165 9.33 15.08 -2.77
N THR A 166 9.67 14.98 -4.04
CA THR A 166 9.40 16.02 -5.04
C THR A 166 8.20 15.56 -5.89
N ASP A 167 7.03 16.10 -5.56
CA ASP A 167 5.81 15.87 -6.32
C ASP A 167 5.76 16.80 -7.53
N SER A 168 5.36 16.28 -8.70
CA SER A 168 5.37 17.05 -9.95
C SER A 168 4.35 18.20 -9.99
N ILE A 169 3.33 18.15 -9.12
CA ILE A 169 2.27 19.17 -9.03
C ILE A 169 2.49 20.05 -7.79
N HIS A 170 2.75 19.42 -6.65
CA HIS A 170 2.82 20.09 -5.34
C HIS A 170 4.24 20.52 -4.94
N GLY A 171 5.26 20.21 -5.75
CA GLY A 171 6.65 20.51 -5.45
C GLY A 171 7.19 19.67 -4.27
N THR A 172 8.25 20.11 -3.65
CA THR A 172 8.90 19.37 -2.57
C THR A 172 8.07 19.37 -1.30
N LYS A 173 7.79 18.18 -0.78
CA LYS A 173 7.12 17.93 0.50
C LYS A 173 8.07 17.22 1.44
N THR A 174 8.07 17.60 2.70
CA THR A 174 8.92 17.02 3.75
C THR A 174 8.08 16.55 4.92
N PHE A 175 8.41 15.38 5.44
CA PHE A 175 7.67 14.72 6.51
C PHE A 175 8.66 14.31 7.62
N PRO A 176 8.56 14.88 8.83
CA PRO A 176 9.37 14.43 9.97
C PRO A 176 9.05 12.96 10.29
N ASN A 177 10.05 12.09 10.29
CA ASN A 177 9.85 10.65 10.52
C ASN A 177 9.21 10.34 11.86
N LYS A 178 9.50 11.17 12.89
CA LYS A 178 8.90 11.05 14.24
C LYS A 178 7.36 11.16 14.26
N LEU A 179 6.74 11.70 13.19
CA LEU A 179 5.29 11.81 13.05
C LEU A 179 4.66 10.61 12.34
N ILE A 180 5.49 9.68 11.87
CA ILE A 180 5.05 8.46 11.19
C ILE A 180 5.19 7.32 12.19
N ASP A 181 4.09 6.66 12.51
CA ASP A 181 4.11 5.50 13.39
C ASP A 181 4.58 4.22 12.67
N ASP A 182 4.98 3.21 13.43
CA ASP A 182 5.32 1.89 12.88
C ASP A 182 4.05 1.22 12.33
N PHE A 183 3.77 1.45 11.06
CA PHE A 183 2.56 0.98 10.39
C PHE A 183 2.62 -0.51 10.06
N ILE A 184 1.44 -1.13 9.93
CA ILE A 184 1.33 -2.56 9.61
C ILE A 184 1.65 -2.80 8.13
N LEU A 185 2.49 -3.80 7.85
CA LEU A 185 2.78 -4.33 6.53
C LEU A 185 1.89 -5.52 6.19
N ILE A 186 1.89 -6.54 7.08
CA ILE A 186 1.08 -7.76 6.95
C ILE A 186 0.13 -7.85 8.14
N LYS A 187 -1.13 -8.10 7.84
CA LYS A 187 -2.20 -8.29 8.82
C LYS A 187 -2.17 -9.69 9.45
N THR A 188 -2.94 -9.90 10.51
CA THR A 188 -3.07 -11.21 11.19
C THR A 188 -3.67 -12.32 10.32
N ASP A 189 -4.38 -11.96 9.26
CA ASP A 189 -4.95 -12.87 8.26
C ASP A 189 -3.95 -13.25 7.15
N GLY A 190 -2.70 -12.74 7.23
CA GLY A 190 -1.65 -12.99 6.24
C GLY A 190 -1.71 -12.08 5.00
N TYR A 191 -2.73 -11.24 4.87
CA TYR A 191 -2.84 -10.30 3.76
C TYR A 191 -2.04 -9.03 4.02
N PRO A 192 -1.41 -8.43 2.98
CA PRO A 192 -0.72 -7.16 3.10
C PRO A 192 -1.72 -6.02 3.35
N THR A 193 -1.22 -4.94 3.94
CA THR A 193 -1.94 -3.66 3.93
C THR A 193 -1.76 -2.96 2.58
N TYR A 194 -2.64 -2.00 2.29
CA TYR A 194 -2.56 -1.16 1.10
C TYR A 194 -1.15 -0.58 0.87
N HIS A 195 -0.54 0.01 1.91
CA HIS A 195 0.76 0.64 1.78
C HIS A 195 1.86 -0.31 1.31
N PHE A 196 1.83 -1.55 1.79
CA PHE A 196 2.83 -2.54 1.43
C PHE A 196 2.59 -3.13 0.05
N ALA A 197 1.36 -3.60 -0.23
CA ALA A 197 1.01 -4.19 -1.51
C ALA A 197 1.22 -3.20 -2.67
N ASN A 198 0.76 -1.95 -2.51
CA ASN A 198 0.85 -0.92 -3.52
C ASN A 198 2.31 -0.66 -3.95
N VAL A 199 3.23 -0.51 -2.99
CA VAL A 199 4.66 -0.29 -3.27
C VAL A 199 5.29 -1.47 -4.01
N ILE A 200 5.02 -2.69 -3.55
CA ILE A 200 5.57 -3.90 -4.17
C ILE A 200 5.06 -4.04 -5.60
N ASP A 201 3.75 -3.84 -5.80
CA ASP A 201 3.16 -3.99 -7.12
C ASP A 201 3.60 -2.89 -8.08
N ASP A 202 3.65 -1.64 -7.63
CA ASP A 202 4.12 -0.53 -8.45
C ASP A 202 5.55 -0.77 -8.94
N HIS A 203 6.43 -1.34 -8.09
CA HIS A 203 7.78 -1.73 -8.48
C HIS A 203 7.78 -2.90 -9.49
N TYR A 204 7.12 -4.02 -9.15
CA TYR A 204 7.17 -5.23 -9.98
C TYR A 204 6.31 -5.15 -11.25
N MET A 205 5.41 -4.17 -11.36
CA MET A 205 4.68 -3.84 -12.59
C MET A 205 5.34 -2.70 -13.37
N GLU A 206 6.55 -2.26 -12.94
CA GLU A 206 7.32 -1.18 -13.57
C GLU A 206 6.49 0.11 -13.76
N ILE A 207 5.68 0.48 -12.76
CA ILE A 207 4.94 1.73 -12.78
C ILE A 207 5.91 2.90 -12.77
N SER A 208 5.86 3.74 -13.80
CA SER A 208 6.75 4.89 -13.95
C SER A 208 6.20 6.17 -13.30
N HIS A 209 4.87 6.33 -13.27
CA HIS A 209 4.22 7.51 -12.72
C HIS A 209 2.99 7.10 -11.90
N VAL A 210 2.87 7.68 -10.71
CA VAL A 210 1.74 7.47 -9.80
C VAL A 210 0.84 8.70 -9.83
N LEU A 211 -0.32 8.58 -10.48
CA LEU A 211 -1.37 9.60 -10.46
C LEU A 211 -2.47 9.17 -9.50
N ARG A 212 -2.74 9.98 -8.50
CA ARG A 212 -3.76 9.70 -7.48
C ARG A 212 -4.28 11.00 -6.84
N ALA A 213 -5.38 10.93 -6.09
CA ALA A 213 -5.95 12.09 -5.44
C ALA A 213 -5.05 12.64 -4.30
N ASP A 214 -5.15 13.93 -4.02
CA ASP A 214 -4.33 14.68 -3.04
C ASP A 214 -4.44 14.11 -1.62
N GLU A 215 -5.57 13.52 -1.26
CA GLU A 215 -5.80 12.87 0.03
C GLU A 215 -4.77 11.77 0.36
N TRP A 216 -4.18 11.17 -0.68
CA TRP A 216 -3.15 10.14 -0.55
C TRP A 216 -1.74 10.69 -0.36
N LEU A 217 -1.54 12.01 -0.45
CA LEU A 217 -0.23 12.63 -0.29
C LEU A 217 0.38 12.32 1.09
N SER A 218 -0.46 12.28 2.13
CA SER A 218 -0.05 11.91 3.50
C SER A 218 0.45 10.47 3.64
N SER A 219 0.11 9.58 2.71
CA SER A 219 0.58 8.18 2.68
C SER A 219 1.94 8.03 1.99
N THR A 220 2.34 8.99 1.19
CA THR A 220 3.57 8.94 0.38
C THR A 220 4.83 8.68 1.19
N PRO A 221 5.06 9.30 2.37
CA PRO A 221 6.27 9.03 3.14
C PRO A 221 6.38 7.56 3.59
N LYS A 222 5.26 6.88 3.86
CA LYS A 222 5.27 5.43 4.17
C LYS A 222 5.76 4.61 2.97
N HIS A 223 5.31 4.98 1.76
CA HIS A 223 5.72 4.32 0.52
C HIS A 223 7.21 4.52 0.25
N LEU A 224 7.71 5.76 0.39
CA LEU A 224 9.13 6.06 0.21
C LEU A 224 10.01 5.27 1.18
N LEU A 225 9.64 5.21 2.46
CA LEU A 225 10.37 4.43 3.47
C LEU A 225 10.43 2.93 3.12
N ILE A 226 9.37 2.37 2.55
CA ILE A 226 9.39 0.98 2.09
C ILE A 226 10.35 0.83 0.89
N TYR A 227 10.29 1.72 -0.11
CA TYR A 227 11.20 1.71 -1.25
C TYR A 227 12.67 1.78 -0.81
N GLU A 228 13.00 2.72 0.08
CA GLU A 228 14.35 2.90 0.64
C GLU A 228 14.83 1.65 1.36
N SER A 229 14.00 1.06 2.22
CA SER A 229 14.37 -0.14 3.01
C SER A 229 14.62 -1.39 2.17
N LEU A 230 14.01 -1.45 1.00
CA LEU A 230 14.18 -2.55 0.05
C LEU A 230 15.25 -2.27 -1.00
N SER A 231 15.87 -1.09 -0.98
CA SER A 231 16.80 -0.59 -2.00
C SER A 231 16.17 -0.60 -3.41
N LEU A 232 14.86 -0.37 -3.49
CA LEU A 232 14.13 -0.24 -4.74
C LEU A 232 14.28 1.18 -5.30
N ILE A 233 14.29 1.29 -6.61
CA ILE A 233 14.31 2.60 -7.26
C ILE A 233 12.96 3.27 -7.08
N HIS A 234 12.96 4.54 -6.69
CA HIS A 234 11.74 5.33 -6.56
C HIS A 234 11.09 5.58 -7.91
N ILE A 235 9.78 5.59 -7.88
CA ILE A 235 8.93 5.96 -9.01
C ILE A 235 8.66 7.46 -8.96
#